data_cdc7694333a4be94dedd84f77618d903
#
_entry.id   cdc7694333a4be94dedd84f77618d903
#
_cell.length_a   1.000
_cell.length_b   1.000
_cell.length_c   1.000
_cell.angle_alpha   90.00
_cell.angle_beta   90.00
_cell.angle_gamma   90.00
#
_symmetry.space_group_name_H-M   'P 1'
#
loop_
_entity.id
_entity.type
_entity.pdbx_description
1 polymer ?
#
loop_
_entity_poly.entity_id
_entity_poly.type
_entity_poly.pdbx_seq_one_letter_code
_entity_poly.pdbx_strand_id
1 'polypeptide(L)'
;MPARFARLRIAGFKSFADATTVEILPGLTGVVGPNGCGKSNVIEALRWAMGEANARNMRGTEMEDVIFAGTAGRASRNLAEVTLTLEDTSGLAPPPFHEASDLEISRKIERGSGSSYRVNGKEARARDVQTLFADLASGARASAMVSQGRVGALVNARPDERRALLEEAAGITGLHARRHEAELKLKAAE
;
A
#
# COMPACT_ATOMS: atom_id res chain seq x y z
N MET A 1 4.50 19.91 5.36
CA MET A 1 3.15 19.34 5.08
C MET A 1 3.25 17.82 5.23
N PRO A 2 2.19 17.07 5.53
CA PRO A 2 2.28 15.63 5.59
C PRO A 2 2.43 15.05 4.17
N ALA A 3 3.19 13.96 4.03
CA ALA A 3 3.32 13.23 2.78
C ALA A 3 1.94 12.87 2.19
N ARG A 4 1.77 12.97 0.89
CA ARG A 4 0.51 12.68 0.20
C ARG A 4 0.70 11.73 -0.96
N PHE A 5 -0.30 10.90 -1.21
CA PHE A 5 -0.36 10.15 -2.45
C PHE A 5 -0.68 11.10 -3.60
N ALA A 6 0.11 11.04 -4.67
CA ALA A 6 -0.08 11.90 -5.85
C ALA A 6 -0.51 11.10 -7.08
N ARG A 7 0.04 9.90 -7.27
CA ARG A 7 -0.21 9.12 -8.47
C ARG A 7 -0.09 7.63 -8.20
N LEU A 8 -0.96 6.84 -8.83
CA LEU A 8 -0.90 5.40 -8.85
C LEU A 8 -0.88 4.91 -10.31
N ARG A 9 0.19 4.27 -10.74
CA ARG A 9 0.30 3.62 -12.04
C ARG A 9 0.19 2.11 -11.86
N ILE A 10 -0.68 1.48 -12.63
CA ILE A 10 -1.01 0.06 -12.55
C ILE A 10 -0.82 -0.55 -13.94
N ALA A 11 -0.09 -1.66 -14.06
CA ALA A 11 0.11 -2.37 -15.32
C ALA A 11 0.15 -3.88 -15.09
N GLY A 12 -0.54 -4.65 -15.91
CA GLY A 12 -0.58 -6.11 -15.82
C GLY A 12 -1.20 -6.66 -14.53
N PHE A 13 -1.90 -5.83 -13.76
CA PHE A 13 -2.43 -6.18 -12.44
C PHE A 13 -3.94 -6.43 -12.51
N LYS A 14 -4.39 -7.63 -12.15
CA LYS A 14 -5.80 -8.06 -12.12
C LYS A 14 -6.57 -7.68 -13.39
N SER A 15 -7.45 -6.68 -13.35
CA SER A 15 -8.22 -6.21 -14.51
C SER A 15 -7.47 -5.20 -15.39
N PHE A 16 -6.32 -4.73 -14.96
CA PHE A 16 -5.50 -3.72 -15.66
C PHE A 16 -4.45 -4.40 -16.55
N ALA A 17 -4.86 -4.87 -17.72
CA ALA A 17 -3.95 -5.50 -18.69
C ALA A 17 -2.89 -4.51 -19.20
N ASP A 18 -3.31 -3.28 -19.48
CA ASP A 18 -2.49 -2.19 -19.99
C ASP A 18 -2.22 -1.17 -18.88
N ALA A 19 -1.16 -0.38 -19.07
CA ALA A 19 -0.79 0.63 -18.09
C ALA A 19 -1.90 1.69 -17.94
N THR A 20 -2.36 1.85 -16.72
CA THR A 20 -3.37 2.82 -16.34
C THR A 20 -2.82 3.69 -15.23
N THR A 21 -2.97 5.00 -15.36
CA THR A 21 -2.56 5.97 -14.35
C THR A 21 -3.79 6.60 -13.71
N VAL A 22 -3.78 6.64 -12.38
CA VAL A 22 -4.79 7.30 -11.55
C VAL A 22 -4.11 8.44 -10.82
N GLU A 23 -4.49 9.65 -11.13
CA GLU A 23 -4.05 10.85 -10.39
C GLU A 23 -4.85 10.96 -9.09
N ILE A 24 -4.15 11.22 -7.99
CA ILE A 24 -4.73 11.38 -6.66
C ILE A 24 -4.60 12.84 -6.25
N LEU A 25 -5.70 13.57 -6.33
CA LEU A 25 -5.71 15.00 -6.04
C LEU A 25 -5.67 15.25 -4.52
N PRO A 26 -5.21 16.44 -4.08
CA PRO A 26 -5.28 16.83 -2.68
C PRO A 26 -6.73 16.79 -2.14
N GLY A 27 -6.87 16.37 -0.89
CA GLY A 27 -8.17 16.23 -0.23
C GLY A 27 -8.77 14.83 -0.37
N LEU A 28 -10.07 14.74 -0.60
CA LEU A 28 -10.78 13.46 -0.71
C LEU A 28 -10.88 13.03 -2.18
N THR A 29 -10.30 11.88 -2.49
CA THR A 29 -10.42 11.25 -3.80
C THR A 29 -11.33 10.03 -3.72
N GLY A 30 -12.42 10.01 -4.49
CA GLY A 30 -13.36 8.90 -4.57
C GLY A 30 -13.19 8.10 -5.85
N VAL A 31 -13.17 6.77 -5.75
CA VAL A 31 -13.19 5.85 -6.91
C VAL A 31 -14.60 5.34 -7.10
N VAL A 32 -15.29 5.83 -8.12
CA VAL A 32 -16.69 5.51 -8.41
C VAL A 32 -16.83 4.85 -9.79
N GLY A 33 -17.88 4.06 -9.96
CA GLY A 33 -18.16 3.39 -11.23
C GLY A 33 -19.11 2.20 -11.06
N PRO A 34 -19.57 1.57 -12.14
CA PRO A 34 -20.46 0.41 -12.11
C PRO A 34 -19.78 -0.82 -11.47
N ASN A 35 -20.59 -1.83 -11.16
CA ASN A 35 -20.06 -3.10 -10.64
C ASN A 35 -19.17 -3.79 -11.70
N GLY A 36 -18.07 -4.39 -11.24
CA GLY A 36 -17.15 -5.11 -12.11
C GLY A 36 -16.11 -4.25 -12.88
N CYS A 37 -16.17 -2.91 -12.81
CA CYS A 37 -15.25 -2.03 -13.57
C CYS A 37 -13.82 -1.93 -12.97
N GLY A 38 -13.50 -2.65 -11.90
CA GLY A 38 -12.14 -2.67 -11.35
C GLY A 38 -11.88 -1.74 -10.16
N LYS A 39 -12.89 -1.04 -9.59
CA LYS A 39 -12.71 -0.15 -8.42
C LYS A 39 -11.93 -0.79 -7.27
N SER A 40 -12.31 -2.00 -6.88
CA SER A 40 -11.62 -2.73 -5.81
C SER A 40 -10.19 -3.08 -6.19
N ASN A 41 -9.91 -3.31 -7.47
CA ASN A 41 -8.56 -3.63 -7.93
C ASN A 41 -7.62 -2.41 -7.84
N VAL A 42 -8.13 -1.18 -7.96
CA VAL A 42 -7.35 0.05 -7.70
C VAL A 42 -6.89 0.10 -6.25
N ILE A 43 -7.81 -0.13 -5.30
CA ILE A 43 -7.49 -0.14 -3.86
C ILE A 43 -6.54 -1.30 -3.52
N GLU A 44 -6.72 -2.45 -4.15
CA GLU A 44 -5.82 -3.59 -3.95
C GLU A 44 -4.43 -3.32 -4.52
N ALA A 45 -4.32 -2.70 -5.69
CA ALA A 45 -3.04 -2.28 -6.25
C ALA A 45 -2.29 -1.34 -5.31
N LEU A 46 -3.00 -0.36 -4.73
CA LEU A 46 -2.43 0.55 -3.75
C LEU A 46 -1.90 -0.19 -2.52
N ARG A 47 -2.71 -1.06 -1.89
CA ARG A 47 -2.31 -1.88 -0.75
C ARG A 47 -1.13 -2.78 -1.09
N TRP A 48 -1.16 -3.37 -2.27
CA TRP A 48 -0.09 -4.25 -2.74
C TRP A 48 1.24 -3.50 -2.85
N ALA A 49 1.25 -2.31 -3.45
CA ALA A 49 2.44 -1.45 -3.53
C ALA A 49 2.95 -1.05 -2.14
N MET A 50 2.06 -0.83 -1.17
CA MET A 50 2.39 -0.47 0.21
C MET A 50 2.92 -1.64 1.06
N GLY A 51 3.02 -2.85 0.52
CA GLY A 51 3.64 -3.97 1.24
C GLY A 51 2.71 -5.09 1.66
N GLU A 52 1.46 -5.12 1.21
CA GLU A 52 0.59 -6.26 1.48
C GLU A 52 1.18 -7.56 0.93
N ALA A 53 1.44 -8.51 1.81
CA ALA A 53 2.08 -9.78 1.48
C ALA A 53 1.12 -10.98 1.54
N ASN A 54 -0.11 -10.78 2.01
CA ASN A 54 -1.08 -11.85 2.13
C ASN A 54 -1.95 -11.92 0.86
N ALA A 55 -1.84 -13.01 0.12
CA ALA A 55 -2.62 -13.24 -1.10
C ALA A 55 -4.14 -13.21 -0.86
N ARG A 56 -4.60 -13.67 0.30
CA ARG A 56 -6.03 -13.65 0.67
C ARG A 56 -6.57 -12.22 0.76
N ASN A 57 -5.77 -11.27 1.26
CA ASN A 57 -6.14 -9.86 1.30
C ASN A 57 -6.21 -9.24 -0.11
N MET A 58 -5.59 -9.91 -1.08
CA MET A 58 -5.65 -9.60 -2.50
C MET A 58 -6.69 -10.43 -3.25
N ARG A 59 -7.57 -11.14 -2.55
CA ARG A 59 -8.60 -12.04 -3.12
C ARG A 59 -8.00 -13.09 -4.05
N GLY A 60 -6.81 -13.59 -3.72
CA GLY A 60 -6.10 -14.66 -4.41
C GLY A 60 -5.72 -15.80 -3.46
N THR A 61 -5.33 -16.93 -4.02
CA THR A 61 -4.74 -18.07 -3.31
C THR A 61 -3.22 -17.90 -3.22
N GLU A 62 -2.62 -17.40 -4.28
CA GLU A 62 -1.20 -17.13 -4.40
C GLU A 62 -0.96 -15.65 -4.75
N MET A 63 0.25 -15.17 -4.50
CA MET A 63 0.58 -13.77 -4.79
C MET A 63 0.60 -13.48 -6.30
N GLU A 64 0.88 -14.47 -7.12
CA GLU A 64 0.85 -14.36 -8.58
C GLU A 64 -0.55 -14.18 -9.17
N ASP A 65 -1.61 -14.45 -8.40
CA ASP A 65 -3.00 -14.21 -8.80
C ASP A 65 -3.31 -12.72 -8.99
N VAL A 66 -2.41 -11.83 -8.58
CA VAL A 66 -2.51 -10.40 -8.90
C VAL A 66 -2.14 -10.10 -10.36
N ILE A 67 -1.46 -11.01 -11.05
CA ILE A 67 -1.08 -10.84 -12.46
C ILE A 67 -2.32 -11.06 -13.34
N PHE A 68 -2.51 -10.19 -14.34
CA PHE A 68 -3.62 -10.29 -15.28
C PHE A 68 -3.65 -11.66 -15.97
N ALA A 69 -4.71 -12.42 -15.72
CA ALA A 69 -4.86 -13.79 -16.18
C ALA A 69 -5.27 -13.91 -17.66
N GLY A 70 -5.61 -12.78 -18.31
CA GLY A 70 -6.15 -12.79 -19.66
C GLY A 70 -7.68 -12.78 -19.69
N THR A 71 -8.23 -12.57 -20.86
CA THR A 71 -9.66 -12.67 -21.20
C THR A 71 -9.80 -13.32 -22.58
N ALA A 72 -11.02 -13.59 -23.02
CA ALA A 72 -11.28 -14.14 -24.36
C ALA A 72 -10.67 -13.29 -25.50
N GLY A 73 -10.49 -11.98 -25.29
CA GLY A 73 -9.94 -11.06 -26.30
C GLY A 73 -8.57 -10.48 -25.96
N ARG A 74 -7.95 -10.86 -24.83
CA ARG A 74 -6.65 -10.32 -24.40
C ARG A 74 -5.80 -11.42 -23.78
N ALA A 75 -4.57 -11.57 -24.27
CA ALA A 75 -3.62 -12.54 -23.73
C ALA A 75 -3.28 -12.21 -22.26
N SER A 76 -3.00 -13.26 -21.47
CA SER A 76 -2.48 -13.11 -20.12
C SER A 76 -1.15 -12.35 -20.10
N ARG A 77 -0.82 -11.76 -18.97
CA ARG A 77 0.49 -11.12 -18.73
C ARG A 77 1.36 -12.05 -17.88
N ASN A 78 2.66 -11.93 -18.02
CA ASN A 78 3.63 -12.63 -17.17
C ASN A 78 4.13 -11.76 -16.02
N LEU A 79 3.73 -10.49 -16.02
CA LEU A 79 4.24 -9.48 -15.12
C LEU A 79 3.13 -8.52 -14.71
N ALA A 80 3.11 -8.18 -13.42
CA ALA A 80 2.36 -7.05 -12.91
C ALA A 80 3.31 -6.05 -12.24
N GLU A 81 3.05 -4.77 -12.45
CA GLU A 81 3.79 -3.68 -11.83
C GLU A 81 2.82 -2.61 -11.34
N VAL A 82 3.04 -2.16 -10.12
CA VAL A 82 2.32 -1.03 -9.53
C VAL A 82 3.34 -0.04 -9.01
N THR A 83 3.21 1.21 -9.45
CA THR A 83 4.06 2.32 -9.01
C THR A 83 3.21 3.36 -8.30
N LEU A 84 3.61 3.74 -7.10
CA LEU A 84 2.98 4.74 -6.25
C LEU A 84 3.92 5.92 -6.07
N THR A 85 3.45 7.10 -6.40
CA THR A 85 4.17 8.37 -6.19
C THR A 85 3.61 9.06 -4.95
N LEU A 86 4.51 9.44 -4.07
CA LEU A 86 4.25 10.25 -2.88
C LEU A 86 4.97 11.58 -3.04
N GLU A 87 4.34 12.67 -2.63
CA GLU A 87 4.89 14.00 -2.59
C GLU A 87 4.94 14.52 -1.14
N ASP A 88 5.74 15.55 -0.91
CA ASP A 88 5.94 16.18 0.41
C ASP A 88 6.50 15.19 1.46
N THR A 89 7.48 14.36 1.08
CA THR A 89 8.05 13.30 1.94
C THR A 89 9.27 13.74 2.74
N SER A 90 9.84 14.92 2.48
CA SER A 90 11.02 15.43 3.16
C SER A 90 10.88 15.46 4.69
N GLY A 91 11.82 14.86 5.39
CA GLY A 91 11.84 14.80 6.86
C GLY A 91 10.85 13.80 7.47
N LEU A 92 10.03 13.13 6.66
CA LEU A 92 9.00 12.18 7.13
C LEU A 92 9.39 10.72 6.87
N ALA A 93 10.14 10.47 5.81
CA ALA A 93 10.61 9.14 5.47
C ALA A 93 11.82 8.73 6.33
N PRO A 94 11.96 7.44 6.70
CA PRO A 94 13.13 6.95 7.40
C PRO A 94 14.37 6.97 6.49
N PRO A 95 15.60 6.99 7.06
CA PRO A 95 16.79 6.79 6.25
C PRO A 95 16.72 5.47 5.45
N PRO A 96 17.18 5.42 4.21
CA PRO A 96 17.95 6.44 3.49
C PRO A 96 17.12 7.46 2.70
N PHE A 97 15.80 7.54 2.90
CA PHE A 97 14.87 8.33 2.09
C PHE A 97 14.50 9.69 2.71
N HIS A 98 15.12 10.02 3.85
CA HIS A 98 14.75 11.18 4.69
C HIS A 98 14.81 12.54 3.96
N GLU A 99 15.76 12.70 3.04
CA GLU A 99 15.96 13.96 2.32
C GLU A 99 15.13 14.06 1.02
N ALA A 100 14.50 12.97 0.60
CA ALA A 100 13.75 12.95 -0.65
C ALA A 100 12.44 13.77 -0.50
N SER A 101 12.23 14.75 -1.39
CA SER A 101 10.98 15.51 -1.46
C SER A 101 9.82 14.65 -1.95
N ASP A 102 10.15 13.72 -2.85
CA ASP A 102 9.18 12.84 -3.49
C ASP A 102 9.71 11.41 -3.47
N LEU A 103 8.81 10.45 -3.33
CA LEU A 103 9.14 9.04 -3.37
C LEU A 103 8.31 8.34 -4.44
N GLU A 104 9.00 7.63 -5.30
CA GLU A 104 8.40 6.69 -6.23
C GLU A 104 8.67 5.26 -5.73
N ILE A 105 7.62 4.59 -5.29
CA ILE A 105 7.68 3.21 -4.83
C ILE A 105 7.08 2.31 -5.89
N SER A 106 7.87 1.43 -6.49
CA SER A 106 7.37 0.43 -7.43
C SER A 106 7.50 -0.98 -6.86
N ARG A 107 6.46 -1.76 -7.06
CA ARG A 107 6.46 -3.20 -6.83
C ARG A 107 6.18 -3.91 -8.13
N LYS A 108 7.02 -4.90 -8.43
CA LYS A 108 6.92 -5.76 -9.60
C LYS A 108 6.80 -7.21 -9.14
N ILE A 109 5.96 -7.99 -9.81
CA ILE A 109 5.91 -9.44 -9.67
C ILE A 109 5.94 -10.08 -11.05
N GLU A 110 6.70 -11.15 -11.19
CA GLU A 110 6.85 -11.90 -12.43
C GLU A 110 6.61 -13.38 -12.14
N ARG A 111 5.88 -14.06 -13.02
CA ARG A 111 5.56 -15.48 -12.84
C ARG A 111 6.83 -16.30 -12.71
N GLY A 112 6.88 -17.12 -11.65
CA GLY A 112 8.03 -17.97 -11.34
C GLY A 112 9.26 -17.27 -10.81
N SER A 113 9.28 -15.91 -10.74
CA SER A 113 10.45 -15.14 -10.29
C SER A 113 10.22 -14.37 -8.99
N GLY A 114 8.96 -14.34 -8.52
CA GLY A 114 8.61 -13.67 -7.28
C GLY A 114 8.43 -12.15 -7.41
N SER A 115 8.50 -11.45 -6.27
CA SER A 115 8.19 -10.02 -6.16
C SER A 115 9.40 -9.21 -5.72
N SER A 116 9.62 -8.07 -6.35
CA SER A 116 10.69 -7.11 -6.03
C SER A 116 10.13 -5.71 -5.82
N TYR A 117 10.86 -4.89 -5.05
CA TYR A 117 10.54 -3.49 -4.80
C TYR A 117 11.67 -2.59 -5.27
N ARG A 118 11.29 -1.37 -5.67
CA ARG A 118 12.22 -0.26 -5.89
C ARG A 118 11.66 1.01 -5.26
N VAL A 119 12.56 1.83 -4.74
CA VAL A 119 12.26 3.18 -4.24
C VAL A 119 13.18 4.14 -4.95
N ASN A 120 12.62 5.11 -5.66
CA ASN A 120 13.35 6.04 -6.52
C ASN A 120 14.34 5.31 -7.46
N GLY A 121 13.87 4.22 -8.09
CA GLY A 121 14.65 3.40 -9.02
C GLY A 121 15.68 2.44 -8.38
N LYS A 122 15.99 2.56 -7.08
CA LYS A 122 16.90 1.69 -6.35
C LYS A 122 16.17 0.49 -5.76
N GLU A 123 16.80 -0.68 -5.78
CA GLU A 123 16.23 -1.87 -5.14
C GLU A 123 16.05 -1.65 -3.64
N ALA A 124 14.92 -2.11 -3.13
CA ALA A 124 14.54 -2.03 -1.73
C ALA A 124 13.99 -3.37 -1.23
N ARG A 125 14.17 -3.64 0.05
CA ARG A 125 13.58 -4.84 0.67
C ARG A 125 12.12 -4.58 1.01
N ALA A 126 11.29 -5.61 0.93
CA ALA A 126 9.87 -5.52 1.30
C ALA A 126 9.67 -4.94 2.71
N ARG A 127 10.54 -5.33 3.67
CA ARG A 127 10.51 -4.81 5.05
C ARG A 127 10.76 -3.31 5.12
N ASP A 128 11.70 -2.80 4.31
CA ASP A 128 12.04 -1.36 4.31
C ASP A 128 10.86 -0.53 3.79
N VAL A 129 10.16 -1.04 2.76
CA VAL A 129 8.95 -0.42 2.22
C VAL A 129 7.80 -0.48 3.24
N GLN A 130 7.61 -1.61 3.94
CA GLN A 130 6.60 -1.71 5.00
C GLN A 130 6.88 -0.74 6.15
N THR A 131 8.15 -0.62 6.58
CA THR A 131 8.57 0.35 7.60
C THR A 131 8.35 1.78 7.13
N LEU A 132 8.72 2.10 5.87
CA LEU A 132 8.46 3.40 5.26
C LEU A 132 6.99 3.79 5.37
N PHE A 133 6.08 2.91 4.96
CA PHE A 133 4.65 3.20 5.04
C PHE A 133 4.12 3.22 6.47
N ALA A 134 4.64 2.39 7.37
CA ALA A 134 4.29 2.46 8.78
C ALA A 134 4.70 3.81 9.40
N ASP A 135 5.86 4.34 9.03
CA ASP A 135 6.35 5.62 9.50
C ASP A 135 5.58 6.80 8.88
N LEU A 136 5.31 6.76 7.59
CA LEU A 136 4.46 7.75 6.92
C LEU A 136 3.01 7.70 7.42
N ALA A 137 2.52 6.51 7.79
CA ALA A 137 1.20 6.30 8.37
C ALA A 137 1.10 6.80 9.81
N SER A 138 2.20 6.83 10.56
CA SER A 138 2.25 7.44 11.91
C SER A 138 1.95 8.95 11.90
N GLY A 139 1.95 9.59 10.73
CA GLY A 139 1.40 10.93 10.52
C GLY A 139 -0.02 10.85 9.97
N ALA A 140 -1.04 10.71 10.82
CA ALA A 140 -2.47 11.02 10.59
C ALA A 140 -3.16 10.50 9.29
N ARG A 141 -2.60 9.55 8.53
CA ARG A 141 -3.13 9.11 7.23
C ARG A 141 -3.14 7.59 6.96
N ALA A 142 -2.84 6.73 7.91
CA ALA A 142 -3.02 5.28 7.72
C ALA A 142 -4.50 4.90 7.55
N SER A 143 -5.41 5.71 8.11
CA SER A 143 -6.86 5.63 7.88
C SER A 143 -7.32 6.27 6.56
N ALA A 144 -6.40 6.73 5.71
CA ALA A 144 -6.72 7.46 4.48
C ALA A 144 -7.40 6.60 3.41
N MET A 145 -7.39 5.28 3.53
CA MET A 145 -8.05 4.39 2.60
C MET A 145 -9.28 3.73 3.21
N VAL A 146 -10.45 4.14 2.76
CA VAL A 146 -11.72 3.52 3.15
C VAL A 146 -12.24 2.68 1.99
N SER A 147 -12.21 1.35 2.14
CA SER A 147 -12.80 0.44 1.17
C SER A 147 -14.29 0.26 1.40
N GLN A 148 -15.01 -0.15 0.35
CA GLN A 148 -16.42 -0.50 0.41
C GLN A 148 -16.68 -1.54 1.53
N GLY A 149 -17.66 -1.30 2.37
CA GLY A 149 -17.98 -2.15 3.53
C GLY A 149 -17.21 -1.84 4.82
N ARG A 150 -16.07 -1.15 4.76
CA ARG A 150 -15.31 -0.79 5.96
C ARG A 150 -16.05 0.20 6.86
N VAL A 151 -16.85 1.10 6.27
CA VAL A 151 -17.72 2.02 7.02
C VAL A 151 -18.76 1.26 7.83
N GLY A 152 -19.42 0.27 7.22
CA GLY A 152 -20.40 -0.57 7.92
C GLY A 152 -19.76 -1.42 9.02
N ALA A 153 -18.57 -1.97 8.76
CA ALA A 153 -17.79 -2.69 9.76
C ALA A 153 -17.42 -1.79 10.95
N LEU A 154 -17.03 -0.53 10.67
CA LEU A 154 -16.67 0.47 11.68
C LEU A 154 -17.86 0.82 12.59
N VAL A 155 -19.04 1.01 12.00
CA VAL A 155 -20.28 1.33 12.75
C VAL A 155 -20.67 0.20 13.68
N ASN A 156 -20.47 -1.06 13.24
CA ASN A 156 -20.80 -2.28 14.00
C ASN A 156 -19.63 -2.85 14.81
N ALA A 157 -18.46 -2.20 14.77
CA ALA A 157 -17.26 -2.65 15.46
C ALA A 157 -17.41 -2.65 16.99
N ARG A 158 -16.74 -3.57 17.66
CA ARG A 158 -16.66 -3.61 19.14
C ARG A 158 -15.84 -2.42 19.66
N PRO A 159 -15.99 -2.05 20.95
CA PRO A 159 -15.27 -0.91 21.52
C PRO A 159 -13.75 -0.97 21.38
N ASP A 160 -13.15 -2.16 21.53
CA ASP A 160 -11.73 -2.42 21.32
C ASP A 160 -11.27 -2.24 19.87
N GLU A 161 -12.07 -2.70 18.91
CA GLU A 161 -11.83 -2.50 17.48
C GLU A 161 -11.96 -1.01 17.09
N ARG A 162 -12.95 -0.29 17.65
CA ARG A 162 -13.08 1.15 17.45
C ARG A 162 -11.91 1.92 18.01
N ARG A 163 -11.42 1.49 19.19
CA ARG A 163 -10.21 2.07 19.80
C ARG A 163 -9.00 1.90 18.90
N ALA A 164 -8.77 0.71 18.37
CA ALA A 164 -7.67 0.44 17.45
C ALA A 164 -7.72 1.35 16.20
N LEU A 165 -8.93 1.60 15.67
CA LEU A 165 -9.13 2.50 14.55
C LEU A 165 -8.85 3.97 14.90
N LEU A 166 -9.22 4.40 16.12
CA LEU A 166 -8.90 5.74 16.61
C LEU A 166 -7.38 5.91 16.84
N GLU A 167 -6.72 4.87 17.36
CA GLU A 167 -5.27 4.84 17.52
C GLU A 167 -4.54 4.87 16.16
N GLU A 168 -5.07 4.16 15.16
CA GLU A 168 -4.60 4.23 13.77
C GLU A 168 -4.78 5.63 13.18
N ALA A 169 -5.97 6.22 13.35
CA ALA A 169 -6.28 7.57 12.86
C ALA A 169 -5.45 8.66 13.56
N ALA A 170 -5.11 8.45 14.83
CA ALA A 170 -4.23 9.33 15.60
C ALA A 170 -2.75 9.15 15.26
N GLY A 171 -2.39 8.12 14.46
CA GLY A 171 -1.01 7.85 14.08
C GLY A 171 -0.13 7.28 15.19
N ILE A 172 -0.71 6.74 16.27
CA ILE A 172 0.04 6.23 17.43
C ILE A 172 0.39 4.74 17.33
N THR A 173 -0.19 4.01 16.38
CA THR A 173 0.10 2.58 16.16
C THR A 173 1.56 2.31 15.81
N GLY A 174 2.19 3.18 15.02
CA GLY A 174 3.62 3.10 14.70
C GLY A 174 4.54 3.30 15.92
N LEU A 175 4.13 4.15 16.87
CA LEU A 175 4.85 4.35 18.12
C LEU A 175 4.85 3.09 18.99
N HIS A 176 3.74 2.37 19.06
CA HIS A 176 3.64 1.11 19.79
C HIS A 176 4.54 0.03 19.19
N ALA A 177 4.60 -0.08 17.86
CA ALA A 177 5.47 -1.03 17.17
C ALA A 177 6.96 -0.74 17.43
N ARG A 178 7.38 0.51 17.35
CA ARG A 178 8.76 0.93 17.63
C ARG A 178 9.14 0.72 19.09
N ARG A 179 8.24 1.03 20.01
CA ARG A 179 8.44 0.78 21.43
C ARG A 179 8.65 -0.70 21.70
N HIS A 180 7.82 -1.56 21.16
CA HIS A 180 7.93 -3.01 21.32
C HIS A 180 9.24 -3.56 20.72
N GLU A 181 9.66 -3.06 19.54
CA GLU A 181 10.95 -3.43 18.94
C GLU A 181 12.13 -2.98 19.80
N ALA A 182 12.06 -1.78 20.37
CA ALA A 182 13.08 -1.27 21.28
C ALA A 182 13.15 -2.09 22.58
N GLU A 183 12.01 -2.45 23.16
CA GLU A 183 11.92 -3.32 24.34
C GLU A 183 12.51 -4.72 24.07
N LEU A 184 12.26 -5.31 22.89
CA LEU A 184 12.86 -6.58 22.49
C LEU A 184 14.38 -6.48 22.32
N LYS A 185 14.88 -5.38 21.73
CA LYS A 185 16.33 -5.16 21.59
C LYS A 185 17.02 -4.95 22.92
N LEU A 186 16.38 -4.25 23.87
CA LEU A 186 16.89 -4.08 25.23
C LEU A 186 16.99 -5.42 25.96
N LYS A 187 15.91 -6.22 25.91
CA LYS A 187 15.91 -7.57 26.51
C LYS A 187 16.94 -8.52 25.90
N ALA A 188 17.30 -8.33 24.65
CA ALA A 188 18.32 -9.15 23.97
C ALA A 188 19.75 -8.71 24.29
N ALA A 189 19.92 -7.51 24.87
CA ALA A 189 21.22 -6.94 25.26
C ALA A 189 21.52 -7.13 26.76
N GLU A 190 20.52 -7.50 27.56
CA GLU A 190 20.65 -7.96 28.96
C GLU A 190 20.99 -9.46 29.01
#